data_74a0bf0abdfaa7614aede1abd37ac71b
#
_entry.id   74a0bf0abdfaa7614aede1abd37ac71b
#
_cell.length_a   1.000
_cell.length_b   1.000
_cell.length_c   1.000
_cell.angle_alpha   90.00
_cell.angle_beta   90.00
_cell.angle_gamma   90.00
#
_symmetry.space_group_name_H-M   'P 1'
#
loop_
_entity.id
_entity.type
_entity.pdbx_description
1 polymer ?
#
loop_
_entity_poly.entity_id
_entity_poly.type
_entity_poly.pdbx_seq_one_letter_code
_entity_poly.pdbx_strand_id
1 'polypeptide(L)'
;SSLPIEIHIPEAVNEWLSYELTDEGFNFIVKKNETGLIRATSVVVKTGERETKYTIMQYNASDLLGEWGGAAYMYGMGLNNVYGFSPNPTITGSDEDGYTLTLPMVNFIGTSIVLNMTYSQGMFLIRIPQLQNFKMSGLFAIMVGADENSYYYSGRTLAIAPVLLKDGSVVLTCVTDVYLMFGLYTTATPSNNSFTGNSIEFPIMQLFR
;
A
#
# COMPACT_ATOMS: atom_id res chain seq x y z
N SER A 1 17.12 18.38 -35.43
CA SER A 1 17.12 16.93 -35.66
C SER A 1 16.82 16.29 -34.29
N SER A 2 15.62 15.77 -34.14
CA SER A 2 15.25 14.98 -32.95
C SER A 2 16.00 13.65 -32.99
N LEU A 3 16.53 13.23 -31.83
CA LEU A 3 17.13 11.90 -31.71
C LEU A 3 16.04 10.83 -31.91
N PRO A 4 16.35 9.68 -32.53
CA PRO A 4 15.39 8.60 -32.67
C PRO A 4 14.94 8.08 -31.30
N ILE A 5 13.64 7.79 -31.17
CA ILE A 5 13.05 7.18 -30.00
C ILE A 5 12.90 5.68 -30.28
N GLU A 6 13.46 4.84 -29.39
CA GLU A 6 13.29 3.39 -29.39
C GLU A 6 12.51 2.98 -28.15
N ILE A 7 11.43 2.21 -28.33
CA ILE A 7 10.57 1.75 -27.22
C ILE A 7 10.56 0.23 -27.18
N HIS A 8 11.01 -0.30 -26.04
CA HIS A 8 11.08 -1.73 -25.80
C HIS A 8 9.97 -2.15 -24.83
N ILE A 9 8.90 -2.74 -25.38
CA ILE A 9 7.82 -3.36 -24.61
C ILE A 9 8.11 -4.86 -24.52
N PRO A 10 8.04 -5.48 -23.31
CA PRO A 10 8.20 -6.93 -23.17
C PRO A 10 7.15 -7.69 -23.98
N GLU A 11 7.56 -8.74 -24.70
CA GLU A 11 6.68 -9.52 -25.59
C GLU A 11 5.44 -10.09 -24.86
N ALA A 12 5.62 -10.50 -23.62
CA ALA A 12 4.54 -11.05 -22.78
C ALA A 12 3.35 -10.10 -22.53
N VAL A 13 3.48 -8.81 -22.81
CA VAL A 13 2.43 -7.81 -22.57
C VAL A 13 1.90 -7.17 -23.86
N ASN A 14 2.37 -7.58 -25.04
CA ASN A 14 1.96 -7.03 -26.34
C ASN A 14 0.45 -7.19 -26.61
N GLU A 15 -0.22 -8.13 -25.94
CA GLU A 15 -1.66 -8.32 -26.08
C GLU A 15 -2.47 -7.13 -25.54
N TRP A 16 -1.94 -6.40 -24.54
CA TRP A 16 -2.67 -5.33 -23.88
C TRP A 16 -1.97 -3.98 -23.86
N LEU A 17 -0.67 -3.93 -24.21
CA LEU A 17 0.14 -2.72 -24.24
C LEU A 17 0.82 -2.57 -25.60
N SER A 18 0.66 -1.42 -26.21
CA SER A 18 1.37 -0.99 -27.41
C SER A 18 1.73 0.49 -27.32
N TYR A 19 2.37 1.02 -28.33
CA TYR A 19 2.66 2.46 -28.42
C TYR A 19 2.46 2.99 -29.83
N GLU A 20 2.31 4.28 -29.95
CA GLU A 20 2.37 5.04 -31.20
C GLU A 20 3.37 6.18 -31.07
N LEU A 21 4.12 6.43 -32.11
CA LEU A 21 4.98 7.61 -32.24
C LEU A 21 4.18 8.79 -32.71
N THR A 22 4.44 9.97 -32.17
CA THR A 22 3.83 11.25 -32.57
C THR A 22 4.91 12.25 -32.90
N ASP A 23 4.54 13.40 -33.47
CA ASP A 23 5.48 14.49 -33.79
C ASP A 23 6.14 15.06 -32.50
N GLU A 24 5.47 14.94 -31.35
CA GLU A 24 5.92 15.46 -30.05
C GLU A 24 6.56 14.40 -29.16
N GLY A 25 6.54 13.11 -29.57
CA GLY A 25 7.08 12.03 -28.75
C GLY A 25 6.40 10.68 -28.98
N PHE A 26 5.76 10.12 -27.97
CA PHE A 26 5.04 8.84 -28.06
C PHE A 26 3.89 8.78 -27.05
N ASN A 27 2.91 7.93 -27.36
CA ASN A 27 1.81 7.58 -26.47
C ASN A 27 1.80 6.07 -26.23
N PHE A 28 1.59 5.65 -24.97
CA PHE A 28 1.24 4.28 -24.70
C PHE A 28 -0.26 4.05 -24.91
N ILE A 29 -0.59 2.95 -25.60
CA ILE A 29 -1.96 2.50 -25.83
C ILE A 29 -2.19 1.28 -24.96
N VAL A 30 -3.10 1.40 -23.98
CA VAL A 30 -3.40 0.37 -22.99
C VAL A 30 -4.83 -0.12 -23.20
N LYS A 31 -5.00 -1.40 -23.54
CA LYS A 31 -6.34 -2.01 -23.66
C LYS A 31 -6.95 -2.16 -22.27
N LYS A 32 -8.29 -2.01 -22.18
CA LYS A 32 -9.04 -2.20 -20.94
C LYS A 32 -8.68 -3.52 -20.24
N ASN A 33 -8.47 -3.46 -18.94
CA ASN A 33 -8.25 -4.65 -18.13
C ASN A 33 -9.60 -5.28 -17.74
N GLU A 34 -9.85 -6.48 -18.20
CA GLU A 34 -11.06 -7.27 -17.91
C GLU A 34 -10.72 -8.60 -17.20
N THR A 35 -9.48 -8.73 -16.72
CA THR A 35 -9.00 -9.97 -16.09
C THR A 35 -9.37 -10.11 -14.61
N GLY A 36 -9.75 -9.01 -13.94
CA GLY A 36 -9.94 -8.98 -12.49
C GLY A 36 -8.61 -9.11 -11.70
N LEU A 37 -7.47 -8.92 -12.39
CA LEU A 37 -6.13 -8.98 -11.80
C LEU A 37 -5.34 -7.72 -12.13
N ILE A 38 -4.36 -7.40 -11.31
CA ILE A 38 -3.42 -6.32 -11.59
C ILE A 38 -2.58 -6.72 -12.82
N ARG A 39 -2.47 -5.82 -13.80
CA ARG A 39 -1.48 -5.90 -14.88
C ARG A 39 -0.40 -4.88 -14.64
N ALA A 40 0.85 -5.31 -14.70
CA ALA A 40 1.99 -4.42 -14.54
C ALA A 40 3.15 -4.84 -15.43
N THR A 41 3.88 -3.86 -15.93
CA THR A 41 5.11 -4.09 -16.70
C THR A 41 6.03 -2.88 -16.62
N SER A 42 7.28 -3.09 -16.99
CA SER A 42 8.24 -2.02 -17.20
C SER A 42 8.58 -1.90 -18.68
N VAL A 43 8.51 -0.69 -19.20
CA VAL A 43 8.87 -0.35 -20.58
C VAL A 43 10.13 0.49 -20.57
N VAL A 44 11.07 0.19 -21.46
CA VAL A 44 12.31 0.94 -21.61
C VAL A 44 12.18 1.83 -22.86
N VAL A 45 12.42 3.12 -22.67
CA VAL A 45 12.47 4.11 -23.77
C VAL A 45 13.88 4.65 -23.87
N LYS A 46 14.48 4.55 -25.08
CA LYS A 46 15.81 5.07 -25.38
C LYS A 46 15.70 6.26 -26.32
N THR A 47 16.49 7.29 -26.05
CA THR A 47 16.64 8.46 -26.90
C THR A 47 18.13 8.79 -26.99
N GLY A 48 18.78 8.36 -28.07
CA GLY A 48 20.22 8.36 -28.16
C GLY A 48 20.84 7.46 -27.09
N GLU A 49 21.75 8.00 -26.26
CA GLU A 49 22.40 7.26 -25.16
C GLU A 49 21.57 7.25 -23.87
N ARG A 50 20.50 8.02 -23.80
CA ARG A 50 19.66 8.11 -22.60
C ARG A 50 18.61 7.00 -22.59
N GLU A 51 18.56 6.28 -21.47
CA GLU A 51 17.55 5.27 -21.18
C GLU A 51 16.63 5.73 -20.04
N THR A 52 15.31 5.59 -20.23
CA THR A 52 14.30 5.87 -19.20
C THR A 52 13.39 4.67 -19.07
N LYS A 53 13.15 4.23 -17.84
CA LYS A 53 12.26 3.11 -17.51
C LYS A 53 10.92 3.65 -17.02
N TYR A 54 9.83 3.22 -17.68
CA TYR A 54 8.46 3.54 -17.30
C TYR A 54 7.79 2.30 -16.70
N THR A 55 7.11 2.47 -15.59
CA THR A 55 6.21 1.45 -15.05
C THR A 55 4.80 1.73 -15.54
N ILE A 56 4.22 0.78 -16.26
CA ILE A 56 2.82 0.80 -16.70
C ILE A 56 2.06 -0.20 -15.82
N MET A 57 1.03 0.29 -15.14
CA MET A 57 0.21 -0.52 -14.26
C MET A 57 -1.26 -0.22 -14.48
N GLN A 58 -2.09 -1.26 -14.51
CA GLN A 58 -3.53 -1.14 -14.73
C GLN A 58 -4.30 -2.05 -13.77
N TYR A 59 -5.18 -1.45 -12.99
CA TYR A 59 -6.05 -2.12 -12.02
C TYR A 59 -7.18 -1.19 -11.58
N ASN A 60 -8.23 -1.79 -11.01
CA ASN A 60 -9.31 -1.11 -10.32
C ASN A 60 -9.29 -1.49 -8.83
N ALA A 61 -10.09 -0.84 -8.01
CA ALA A 61 -10.22 -1.21 -6.60
C ALA A 61 -10.65 -2.68 -6.43
N SER A 62 -11.57 -3.17 -7.28
CA SER A 62 -12.06 -4.55 -7.26
C SER A 62 -10.96 -5.59 -7.48
N ASP A 63 -9.92 -5.27 -8.26
CA ASP A 63 -8.79 -6.17 -8.53
C ASP A 63 -7.87 -6.33 -7.31
N LEU A 64 -8.04 -5.45 -6.32
CA LEU A 64 -7.26 -5.43 -5.08
C LEU A 64 -7.98 -6.12 -3.90
N LEU A 65 -9.25 -6.53 -4.07
CA LEU A 65 -10.03 -7.17 -2.99
C LEU A 65 -9.62 -8.64 -2.77
N GLY A 66 -9.90 -9.15 -1.57
CA GLY A 66 -9.69 -10.53 -1.16
C GLY A 66 -8.48 -10.74 -0.27
N GLU A 67 -8.00 -11.98 -0.22
CA GLU A 67 -6.85 -12.36 0.60
C GLU A 67 -5.52 -11.97 -0.05
N TRP A 68 -4.59 -11.56 0.82
CA TRP A 68 -3.22 -11.22 0.46
C TRP A 68 -2.26 -11.96 1.40
N GLY A 69 -1.27 -12.66 0.88
CA GLY A 69 -0.09 -12.98 1.68
C GLY A 69 0.51 -11.69 2.21
N GLY A 70 1.21 -11.71 3.32
CA GLY A 70 1.77 -10.45 3.81
C GLY A 70 2.80 -10.63 4.91
N ALA A 71 3.69 -9.65 4.98
CA ALA A 71 4.65 -9.50 6.04
C ALA A 71 4.84 -8.01 6.38
N ALA A 72 5.21 -7.76 7.62
CA ALA A 72 5.62 -6.43 8.06
C ALA A 72 6.89 -6.51 8.91
N TYR A 73 7.77 -5.54 8.76
CA TYR A 73 8.75 -5.26 9.79
C TYR A 73 8.02 -4.58 10.94
N MET A 74 8.10 -5.18 12.12
CA MET A 74 7.44 -4.66 13.32
C MET A 74 8.48 -4.25 14.35
N TYR A 75 8.27 -3.08 14.94
CA TYR A 75 9.11 -2.54 16.00
C TYR A 75 8.24 -2.10 17.18
N GLY A 76 8.72 -2.31 18.42
CA GLY A 76 8.01 -1.93 19.66
C GLY A 76 7.34 -3.11 20.36
N MET A 77 6.99 -2.96 21.61
CA MET A 77 6.41 -4.00 22.49
C MET A 77 7.22 -5.32 22.50
N GLY A 78 8.57 -5.21 22.43
CA GLY A 78 9.47 -6.36 22.39
C GLY A 78 9.68 -6.97 21.00
N LEU A 79 9.07 -6.40 19.96
CA LEU A 79 9.23 -6.80 18.56
C LEU A 79 10.37 -6.00 17.92
N ASN A 80 11.18 -6.63 17.10
CA ASN A 80 12.21 -5.99 16.26
C ASN A 80 12.63 -6.94 15.14
N ASN A 81 11.68 -7.31 14.26
CA ASN A 81 11.94 -8.26 13.19
C ASN A 81 10.83 -8.22 12.12
N VAL A 82 11.02 -8.98 11.04
CA VAL A 82 10.00 -9.24 10.03
C VAL A 82 9.09 -10.37 10.49
N TYR A 83 7.80 -10.12 10.44
CA TYR A 83 6.74 -11.08 10.80
C TYR A 83 5.79 -11.27 9.63
N GLY A 84 5.54 -12.54 9.26
CA GLY A 84 4.48 -12.91 8.33
C GLY A 84 3.12 -12.88 9.02
N PHE A 85 2.11 -12.36 8.33
CA PHE A 85 0.74 -12.42 8.83
C PHE A 85 0.18 -13.85 8.71
N SER A 86 -0.46 -14.34 9.78
CA SER A 86 -1.16 -15.62 9.81
C SER A 86 -2.37 -15.53 10.75
N PRO A 87 -3.60 -15.73 10.24
CA PRO A 87 -3.97 -15.94 8.84
C PRO A 87 -3.64 -14.73 7.93
N ASN A 88 -3.96 -14.85 6.65
CA ASN A 88 -3.68 -13.81 5.65
C ASN A 88 -4.48 -12.52 5.90
N PRO A 89 -3.89 -11.33 5.64
CA PRO A 89 -4.64 -10.09 5.54
C PRO A 89 -5.73 -10.14 4.47
N THR A 90 -6.81 -9.41 4.68
CA THR A 90 -7.91 -9.32 3.72
C THR A 90 -8.30 -7.88 3.44
N ILE A 91 -8.63 -7.59 2.16
CA ILE A 91 -9.24 -6.33 1.75
C ILE A 91 -10.66 -6.63 1.28
N THR A 92 -11.64 -5.93 1.85
CA THR A 92 -13.06 -6.05 1.50
C THR A 92 -13.69 -4.67 1.34
N GLY A 93 -14.88 -4.60 0.71
CA GLY A 93 -15.64 -3.37 0.60
C GLY A 93 -16.01 -3.01 -0.83
N SER A 94 -16.52 -1.79 -1.00
CA SER A 94 -16.95 -1.22 -2.27
C SER A 94 -16.76 0.31 -2.28
N ASP A 95 -16.92 0.94 -3.45
CA ASP A 95 -16.88 2.40 -3.55
C ASP A 95 -18.03 3.06 -2.76
N GLU A 96 -19.16 2.37 -2.61
CA GLU A 96 -20.35 2.88 -1.90
C GLU A 96 -20.16 2.78 -0.37
N ASP A 97 -19.69 1.63 0.12
CA ASP A 97 -19.59 1.34 1.56
C ASP A 97 -18.22 1.70 2.16
N GLY A 98 -17.25 2.03 1.30
CA GLY A 98 -15.84 2.13 1.67
C GLY A 98 -15.16 0.77 1.72
N TYR A 99 -13.86 0.79 2.05
CA TYR A 99 -13.00 -0.38 2.05
C TYR A 99 -12.43 -0.65 3.43
N THR A 100 -12.11 -1.90 3.69
CA THR A 100 -11.53 -2.34 4.96
C THR A 100 -10.34 -3.24 4.71
N LEU A 101 -9.21 -2.93 5.33
CA LEU A 101 -8.06 -3.81 5.45
C LEU A 101 -8.04 -4.43 6.83
N THR A 102 -8.11 -5.74 6.91
CA THR A 102 -7.96 -6.50 8.15
C THR A 102 -6.55 -7.10 8.23
N LEU A 103 -5.80 -6.71 9.24
CA LEU A 103 -4.48 -7.25 9.56
C LEU A 103 -4.58 -8.21 10.74
N PRO A 104 -4.43 -9.52 10.54
CA PRO A 104 -4.50 -10.50 11.63
C PRO A 104 -3.27 -10.38 12.53
N MET A 105 -3.49 -9.98 13.77
CA MET A 105 -2.44 -9.81 14.79
C MET A 105 -2.66 -10.74 15.98
N VAL A 106 -3.32 -11.89 15.75
CA VAL A 106 -3.78 -12.80 16.81
C VAL A 106 -2.63 -13.28 17.71
N ASN A 107 -1.48 -13.56 17.13
CA ASN A 107 -0.30 -14.03 17.86
C ASN A 107 0.38 -12.93 18.72
N PHE A 108 0.05 -11.66 18.51
CA PHE A 108 0.70 -10.53 19.20
C PHE A 108 -0.26 -9.81 20.16
N ILE A 109 -1.47 -9.51 19.69
CA ILE A 109 -2.46 -8.75 20.47
C ILE A 109 -3.76 -9.52 20.71
N GLY A 110 -3.83 -10.80 20.29
CA GLY A 110 -4.99 -11.67 20.48
C GLY A 110 -6.18 -11.38 19.56
N THR A 111 -6.04 -10.46 18.59
CA THR A 111 -7.13 -10.03 17.70
C THR A 111 -6.57 -9.48 16.38
N SER A 112 -7.45 -8.96 15.52
CA SER A 112 -7.07 -8.30 14.28
C SER A 112 -7.15 -6.78 14.42
N ILE A 113 -6.28 -6.07 13.71
CA ILE A 113 -6.39 -4.63 13.47
C ILE A 113 -7.26 -4.44 12.23
N VAL A 114 -8.23 -3.53 12.31
CA VAL A 114 -9.16 -3.21 11.21
C VAL A 114 -8.96 -1.76 10.80
N LEU A 115 -8.63 -1.54 9.54
CA LEU A 115 -8.40 -0.22 8.97
C LEU A 115 -9.47 0.11 7.95
N ASN A 116 -10.23 1.18 8.20
CA ASN A 116 -11.19 1.72 7.23
C ASN A 116 -10.45 2.58 6.21
N MET A 117 -10.79 2.42 4.94
CA MET A 117 -10.14 3.05 3.82
C MET A 117 -11.16 3.62 2.84
N THR A 118 -10.73 4.59 2.06
CA THR A 118 -11.41 5.02 0.83
C THR A 118 -10.49 4.77 -0.36
N TYR A 119 -11.03 4.56 -1.55
CA TYR A 119 -10.22 4.40 -2.76
C TYR A 119 -10.26 5.68 -3.59
N SER A 120 -9.11 6.16 -4.00
CA SER A 120 -9.00 7.34 -4.88
C SER A 120 -7.67 7.31 -5.62
N GLN A 121 -7.69 7.68 -6.90
CA GLN A 121 -6.51 7.82 -7.75
C GLN A 121 -5.59 6.57 -7.73
N GLY A 122 -6.18 5.38 -7.74
CA GLY A 122 -5.42 4.12 -7.71
C GLY A 122 -4.89 3.72 -6.33
N MET A 123 -5.25 4.38 -5.26
CA MET A 123 -4.73 4.13 -3.92
C MET A 123 -5.84 3.92 -2.89
N PHE A 124 -5.62 3.06 -1.92
CA PHE A 124 -6.40 3.04 -0.69
C PHE A 124 -5.86 4.09 0.29
N LEU A 125 -6.74 4.97 0.73
CA LEU A 125 -6.42 6.08 1.63
C LEU A 125 -6.93 5.76 3.05
N ILE A 126 -6.03 5.79 4.02
CA ILE A 126 -6.29 5.54 5.43
C ILE A 126 -6.18 6.87 6.17
N ARG A 127 -7.31 7.41 6.63
CA ARG A 127 -7.31 8.58 7.52
C ARG A 127 -7.00 8.15 8.95
N ILE A 128 -6.11 8.84 9.59
CA ILE A 128 -5.75 8.62 10.99
C ILE A 128 -6.25 9.78 11.87
N PRO A 129 -6.56 9.54 13.16
CA PRO A 129 -6.47 8.26 13.88
C PRO A 129 -7.65 7.35 13.59
N GLN A 130 -7.49 6.02 13.83
CA GLN A 130 -8.59 5.06 13.82
C GLN A 130 -8.63 4.27 15.13
N LEU A 131 -9.67 4.51 15.92
CA LEU A 131 -9.94 3.76 17.13
C LEU A 131 -10.31 2.31 16.76
N GLN A 132 -9.64 1.36 17.38
CA GLN A 132 -10.00 -0.04 17.26
C GLN A 132 -11.17 -0.39 18.20
N ASN A 133 -12.00 -1.35 17.81
CA ASN A 133 -13.19 -1.77 18.56
C ASN A 133 -12.89 -2.68 19.75
N PHE A 134 -11.65 -2.74 20.22
CA PHE A 134 -11.21 -3.51 21.37
C PHE A 134 -10.29 -2.67 22.28
N LYS A 135 -10.10 -3.17 23.50
CA LYS A 135 -9.17 -2.59 24.50
C LYS A 135 -8.13 -3.63 24.91
N MET A 136 -6.93 -3.15 25.24
CA MET A 136 -5.88 -3.96 25.84
C MET A 136 -5.59 -3.44 27.24
N SER A 137 -5.73 -4.30 28.25
CA SER A 137 -5.52 -3.92 29.68
C SER A 137 -6.31 -2.67 30.11
N GLY A 138 -7.52 -2.48 29.55
CA GLY A 138 -8.37 -1.31 29.81
C GLY A 138 -8.03 -0.06 28.99
N LEU A 139 -6.92 -0.06 28.24
CA LEU A 139 -6.47 1.04 27.40
C LEU A 139 -7.11 1.00 26.01
N PHE A 140 -7.26 2.17 25.41
CA PHE A 140 -7.75 2.31 24.04
C PHE A 140 -6.67 1.94 23.04
N ALA A 141 -7.00 1.06 22.11
CA ALA A 141 -6.15 0.65 20.99
C ALA A 141 -6.45 1.57 19.80
N ILE A 142 -5.45 2.29 19.30
CA ILE A 142 -5.64 3.29 18.25
C ILE A 142 -4.54 3.16 17.22
N MET A 143 -4.93 3.17 15.93
CA MET A 143 -3.98 3.31 14.83
C MET A 143 -3.75 4.79 14.56
N VAL A 144 -2.50 5.17 14.52
CA VAL A 144 -2.00 6.52 14.21
C VAL A 144 -0.92 6.43 13.13
N GLY A 145 -0.37 7.56 12.70
CA GLY A 145 0.79 7.60 11.82
C GLY A 145 2.06 7.83 12.61
N ALA A 146 3.17 7.36 12.09
CA ALA A 146 4.49 7.64 12.61
C ALA A 146 5.50 7.82 11.47
N ASP A 147 6.58 8.54 11.76
CA ASP A 147 7.82 8.55 10.98
C ASP A 147 9.01 8.38 11.96
N GLU A 148 10.21 8.48 11.46
CA GLU A 148 11.43 8.30 12.27
C GLU A 148 11.55 9.31 13.43
N ASN A 149 10.83 10.44 13.39
CA ASN A 149 10.98 11.55 14.32
C ASN A 149 9.73 11.87 15.13
N SER A 150 8.54 11.45 14.69
CA SER A 150 7.28 11.96 15.23
C SER A 150 6.11 10.97 15.12
N TYR A 151 5.17 11.11 16.04
CA TYR A 151 3.86 10.47 15.98
C TYR A 151 2.80 11.46 15.53
N TYR A 152 1.93 11.03 14.59
CA TYR A 152 0.87 11.83 13.99
C TYR A 152 -0.49 11.35 14.49
N TYR A 153 -1.12 12.10 15.37
CA TYR A 153 -2.40 11.75 16.00
C TYR A 153 -3.61 12.21 15.21
N SER A 154 -3.42 13.10 14.22
CA SER A 154 -4.51 13.60 13.37
C SER A 154 -3.95 14.31 12.13
N GLY A 155 -4.83 14.62 11.16
CA GLY A 155 -4.50 15.47 10.01
C GLY A 155 -3.59 14.82 8.96
N ARG A 156 -3.31 13.52 9.06
CA ARG A 156 -2.55 12.77 8.07
C ARG A 156 -3.42 11.70 7.41
N THR A 157 -3.08 11.41 6.18
CA THR A 157 -3.66 10.31 5.40
C THR A 157 -2.50 9.46 4.90
N LEU A 158 -2.54 8.18 5.18
CA LEU A 158 -1.61 7.21 4.60
C LEU A 158 -2.22 6.68 3.31
N ALA A 159 -1.38 6.33 2.36
CA ALA A 159 -1.80 5.69 1.12
C ALA A 159 -1.14 4.32 0.97
N ILE A 160 -1.94 3.32 0.61
CA ILE A 160 -1.49 1.99 0.22
C ILE A 160 -1.78 1.83 -1.27
N ALA A 161 -0.78 1.46 -2.04
CA ALA A 161 -0.89 1.26 -3.48
C ALA A 161 -0.09 0.04 -3.95
N PRO A 162 -0.44 -0.52 -5.12
CA PRO A 162 0.38 -1.51 -5.77
C PRO A 162 1.70 -0.90 -6.24
N VAL A 163 2.78 -1.62 -6.04
CA VAL A 163 4.14 -1.27 -6.52
C VAL A 163 4.72 -2.46 -7.26
N LEU A 164 5.23 -2.22 -8.47
CA LEU A 164 5.95 -3.23 -9.25
C LEU A 164 7.40 -3.33 -8.74
N LEU A 165 7.78 -4.50 -8.28
CA LEU A 165 9.14 -4.78 -7.85
C LEU A 165 10.07 -5.11 -9.03
N LYS A 166 11.38 -5.14 -8.78
CA LYS A 166 12.39 -5.41 -9.81
C LYS A 166 12.31 -6.82 -10.42
N ASP A 167 11.79 -7.78 -9.68
CA ASP A 167 11.58 -9.16 -10.10
C ASP A 167 10.28 -9.35 -10.91
N GLY A 168 9.49 -8.28 -11.10
CA GLY A 168 8.22 -8.29 -11.81
C GLY A 168 7.01 -8.61 -10.94
N SER A 169 7.18 -8.91 -9.67
CA SER A 169 6.07 -9.09 -8.73
C SER A 169 5.42 -7.75 -8.36
N VAL A 170 4.14 -7.80 -7.98
CA VAL A 170 3.41 -6.63 -7.49
C VAL A 170 3.10 -6.82 -6.01
N VAL A 171 3.40 -5.81 -5.22
CA VAL A 171 3.06 -5.75 -3.79
C VAL A 171 2.19 -4.55 -3.49
N LEU A 172 1.25 -4.68 -2.54
CA LEU A 172 0.62 -3.53 -1.91
C LEU A 172 1.47 -3.08 -0.74
N THR A 173 1.83 -1.82 -0.71
CA THR A 173 2.66 -1.24 0.36
C THR A 173 2.24 0.20 0.65
N CYS A 174 2.63 0.71 1.79
CA CYS A 174 2.49 2.12 2.11
C CYS A 174 3.42 2.93 1.19
N VAL A 175 2.87 3.95 0.52
CA VAL A 175 3.59 4.81 -0.44
C VAL A 175 3.73 6.24 0.06
N THR A 176 3.43 6.48 1.34
CA THR A 176 3.64 7.75 2.04
C THR A 176 4.89 7.69 2.91
N ASP A 177 5.42 8.85 3.28
CA ASP A 177 6.53 9.03 4.23
C ASP A 177 6.14 8.73 5.68
N VAL A 178 4.84 8.63 5.95
CA VAL A 178 4.28 8.24 7.26
C VAL A 178 3.82 6.79 7.18
N TYR A 179 4.20 5.98 8.16
CA TYR A 179 3.78 4.59 8.28
C TYR A 179 2.76 4.40 9.41
N LEU A 180 2.14 3.22 9.47
CA LEU A 180 1.16 2.86 10.49
C LEU A 180 1.84 2.59 11.83
N MET A 181 1.23 3.06 12.92
CA MET A 181 1.58 2.71 14.27
C MET A 181 0.30 2.32 15.05
N PHE A 182 0.32 1.15 15.65
CA PHE A 182 -0.65 0.71 16.65
C PHE A 182 -0.16 1.18 18.02
N GLY A 183 -0.95 1.96 18.74
CA GLY A 183 -0.58 2.48 20.06
C GLY A 183 -1.66 2.26 21.11
N LEU A 184 -1.26 2.21 22.39
CA LEU A 184 -2.15 2.14 23.53
C LEU A 184 -2.23 3.50 24.23
N TYR A 185 -3.47 3.95 24.49
CA TYR A 185 -3.78 5.27 25.00
C TYR A 185 -4.73 5.21 26.20
N THR A 186 -4.61 6.15 27.12
CA THR A 186 -5.51 6.26 28.27
C THR A 186 -6.87 6.86 27.92
N THR A 187 -6.98 7.51 26.76
CA THR A 187 -8.23 8.10 26.24
C THR A 187 -8.49 7.67 24.80
N ALA A 188 -9.73 7.78 24.34
CA ALA A 188 -10.11 7.50 22.96
C ALA A 188 -9.59 8.55 21.94
N THR A 189 -9.11 9.69 22.43
CA THR A 189 -8.47 10.73 21.62
C THR A 189 -6.95 10.65 21.81
N PRO A 190 -6.18 10.21 20.82
CA PRO A 190 -4.74 10.04 20.95
C PRO A 190 -4.03 11.37 21.05
N SER A 191 -3.02 11.41 21.92
CA SER A 191 -2.11 12.55 22.08
C SER A 191 -0.85 12.10 22.82
N ASN A 192 0.20 12.90 22.85
CA ASN A 192 1.40 12.62 23.66
C ASN A 192 1.06 12.40 25.13
N ASN A 193 0.10 13.15 25.69
CA ASN A 193 -0.28 13.07 27.09
C ASN A 193 -1.10 11.80 27.42
N SER A 194 -1.80 11.22 26.45
CA SER A 194 -2.58 9.99 26.62
C SER A 194 -1.82 8.74 26.19
N PHE A 195 -0.69 8.87 25.49
CA PHE A 195 0.12 7.75 25.03
C PHE A 195 0.85 7.08 26.20
N THR A 196 0.79 5.76 26.23
CA THR A 196 1.39 4.97 27.33
C THR A 196 2.84 4.57 27.10
N GLY A 197 3.40 4.89 25.94
CA GLY A 197 4.71 4.39 25.50
C GLY A 197 4.67 2.98 24.90
N ASN A 198 3.50 2.33 24.87
CA ASN A 198 3.35 0.99 24.28
C ASN A 198 2.81 1.10 22.86
N SER A 199 3.62 0.75 21.89
CA SER A 199 3.26 0.76 20.46
C SER A 199 3.89 -0.40 19.71
N ILE A 200 3.27 -0.73 18.56
CA ILE A 200 3.87 -1.53 17.50
C ILE A 200 3.87 -0.66 16.23
N GLU A 201 5.03 -0.43 15.69
CA GLU A 201 5.24 0.33 14.46
C GLU A 201 5.39 -0.61 13.28
N PHE A 202 4.92 -0.19 12.11
CA PHE A 202 4.97 -0.94 10.86
C PHE A 202 5.72 -0.11 9.79
N PRO A 203 7.03 0.13 9.95
CA PRO A 203 7.80 0.94 8.99
C PRO A 203 7.76 0.38 7.57
N ILE A 204 7.71 -0.94 7.44
CA ILE A 204 7.57 -1.64 6.18
C ILE A 204 6.46 -2.67 6.32
N MET A 205 5.42 -2.56 5.49
CA MET A 205 4.36 -3.55 5.36
C MET A 205 4.18 -3.85 3.87
N GLN A 206 4.24 -5.13 3.51
CA GLN A 206 4.05 -5.60 2.14
C GLN A 206 3.00 -6.70 2.11
N LEU A 207 2.01 -6.54 1.26
CA LEU A 207 1.00 -7.53 0.95
C LEU A 207 1.21 -8.00 -0.49
N PHE A 208 1.21 -9.32 -0.73
CA PHE A 208 1.54 -9.94 -2.02
C PHE A 208 0.54 -11.05 -2.38
N ARG A 209 0.43 -11.29 -3.68
CA ARG A 209 -0.33 -12.40 -4.28
C ARG A 209 0.55 -13.22 -5.18
#